data_e258b22789b13fd75bf163f0e238a187
#
_entry.id   e258b22789b13fd75bf163f0e238a187
#
_cell.length_a   1.000
_cell.length_b   1.000
_cell.length_c   1.000
_cell.angle_alpha   90.00
_cell.angle_beta   90.00
_cell.angle_gamma   90.00
#
_symmetry.space_group_name_H-M   'P 1'
#
loop_
_entity.id
_entity.type
_entity.pdbx_description
1 polymer ?
#
loop_
_entity_poly.entity_id
_entity_poly.type
_entity_poly.pdbx_seq_one_letter_code
_entity_poly.pdbx_strand_id
1 'polypeptide(L)'
;MEILDKKKSGSIYTPYELGYYMAEKMFEQKELDKIEEYTVLDPACGEGDLLIAAYDCAVSKGISVKLIGFDTNKEALRIADSNLKNKKFDNYELIAEDFLDYVLNTSYENQLTLFSEGKDTLYVDMVLANPPYVRTQVMGAEKSKQLAKSFNLKGKIDMYHAFYAALSYVMKDEGVLSIITSNKFLNNKSGESLRKLLLDNYRIEEVIDLGDTKLFDAAVLPAIIVAQKDRSIRQKNAKFISLYETSNTEINDNFVESKSIYDILKSEAIGNYRSDSNLFSLRLGHIIFPVKDKEPWILATDDEFRWVNLVKKKFAKRILDLGKIRVGIKTTADNVFIKETWEEIDENKRPEEELIHDLFSSSNAVRWVAPNEGYKKILYPHIKGDGKKKSQPIDLEKFPKTKEYLLDNFQQLDGRSYVKKAKRKWFEIWVPQDPVAWKKEKIIFPDISEFAKFCYDDKGLYVDGNCYWFTTYKDVDPNYLFLVLGVANSSVLKRYHEICFQ
;
A
#
# COMPACT_ATOMS: atom_id res chain seq x y z
N MET A 1 8.29 -8.36 -27.32
CA MET A 1 7.88 -6.94 -27.37
C MET A 1 6.56 -6.72 -26.63
N GLU A 2 5.53 -7.54 -26.82
CA GLU A 2 4.22 -7.43 -26.14
C GLU A 2 4.23 -7.42 -24.58
N ILE A 3 5.06 -8.23 -23.93
CA ILE A 3 5.10 -8.31 -22.46
C ILE A 3 5.71 -7.04 -21.81
N LEU A 4 6.61 -6.35 -22.52
CA LEU A 4 7.23 -5.10 -22.05
C LEU A 4 6.30 -3.90 -22.21
N ASP A 5 5.42 -3.91 -23.21
CA ASP A 5 4.44 -2.85 -23.44
C ASP A 5 3.25 -2.98 -22.49
N LYS A 6 2.77 -4.21 -22.19
CA LYS A 6 1.74 -4.46 -21.15
C LYS A 6 2.18 -4.01 -19.75
N LYS A 7 3.46 -4.16 -19.39
CA LYS A 7 3.99 -3.63 -18.12
C LYS A 7 4.06 -2.10 -18.05
N LYS A 8 4.15 -1.42 -19.17
CA LYS A 8 4.20 0.05 -19.24
C LYS A 8 2.82 0.70 -19.24
N SER A 9 1.82 0.07 -19.86
CA SER A 9 0.44 0.58 -19.91
C SER A 9 -0.32 0.33 -18.61
N GLY A 10 0.08 -0.67 -17.81
CA GLY A 10 -0.63 -1.06 -16.59
C GLY A 10 -2.02 -1.67 -16.86
N SER A 11 -2.31 -2.04 -18.11
CA SER A 11 -3.58 -2.62 -18.52
C SER A 11 -3.73 -4.03 -17.93
N ILE A 12 -4.78 -4.24 -17.17
CA ILE A 12 -5.15 -5.52 -16.55
C ILE A 12 -6.60 -5.81 -16.95
N TYR A 13 -6.81 -6.96 -17.61
CA TYR A 13 -8.14 -7.40 -17.96
C TYR A 13 -8.88 -7.91 -16.73
N THR A 14 -10.16 -7.53 -16.61
CA THR A 14 -11.03 -7.99 -15.52
C THR A 14 -11.74 -9.28 -15.97
N PRO A 15 -11.62 -10.40 -15.25
CA PRO A 15 -12.43 -11.58 -15.55
C PRO A 15 -13.92 -11.24 -15.58
N TYR A 16 -14.66 -11.83 -16.52
CA TYR A 16 -16.08 -11.52 -16.71
C TYR A 16 -16.90 -11.69 -15.43
N GLU A 17 -16.69 -12.79 -14.69
CA GLU A 17 -17.41 -13.07 -13.44
C GLU A 17 -17.16 -11.99 -12.38
N LEU A 18 -15.95 -11.46 -12.32
CA LEU A 18 -15.60 -10.36 -11.41
C LEU A 18 -16.31 -9.07 -11.84
N GLY A 19 -16.29 -8.76 -13.15
CA GLY A 19 -17.00 -7.63 -13.71
C GLY A 19 -18.51 -7.71 -13.42
N TYR A 20 -19.08 -8.89 -13.59
CA TYR A 20 -20.51 -9.13 -13.31
C TYR A 20 -20.81 -8.97 -11.80
N TYR A 21 -19.98 -9.50 -10.92
CA TYR A 21 -20.12 -9.32 -9.47
C TYR A 21 -20.03 -7.83 -9.07
N MET A 22 -19.08 -7.09 -9.65
CA MET A 22 -18.96 -5.65 -9.44
C MET A 22 -20.20 -4.89 -9.91
N ALA A 23 -20.76 -5.28 -11.05
CA ALA A 23 -22.00 -4.70 -11.59
C ALA A 23 -23.21 -5.03 -10.70
N GLU A 24 -23.33 -6.27 -10.20
CA GLU A 24 -24.38 -6.65 -9.23
C GLU A 24 -24.31 -5.73 -7.99
N LYS A 25 -23.14 -5.58 -7.38
CA LYS A 25 -22.94 -4.72 -6.21
C LYS A 25 -23.25 -3.24 -6.49
N MET A 26 -22.95 -2.74 -7.69
CA MET A 26 -23.29 -1.38 -8.12
C MET A 26 -24.80 -1.17 -8.23
N PHE A 27 -25.50 -2.08 -8.92
CA PHE A 27 -26.95 -1.98 -9.12
C PHE A 27 -27.75 -2.23 -7.84
N GLU A 28 -27.21 -2.88 -6.83
CA GLU A 28 -27.85 -3.10 -5.52
C GLU A 28 -27.91 -1.84 -4.64
N GLN A 29 -27.10 -0.82 -4.90
CA GLN A 29 -27.00 0.36 -4.04
C GLN A 29 -28.09 1.40 -4.27
N LYS A 30 -28.93 1.24 -5.25
CA LYS A 30 -29.98 2.20 -5.58
C LYS A 30 -31.29 1.46 -5.92
N GLU A 31 -32.40 1.97 -5.41
CA GLU A 31 -33.72 1.60 -5.94
C GLU A 31 -33.81 2.14 -7.36
N LEU A 32 -33.83 1.23 -8.34
CA LEU A 32 -33.78 1.57 -9.75
C LEU A 32 -35.19 1.53 -10.34
N ASP A 33 -35.60 2.63 -10.97
CA ASP A 33 -36.82 2.65 -11.76
C ASP A 33 -36.56 1.94 -13.09
N LYS A 34 -37.40 0.93 -13.41
CA LYS A 34 -37.31 0.17 -14.67
C LYS A 34 -37.73 0.99 -15.90
N ILE A 35 -38.31 2.15 -15.71
CA ILE A 35 -38.77 3.04 -16.79
C ILE A 35 -37.64 4.02 -17.19
N GLU A 36 -36.72 4.32 -16.28
CA GLU A 36 -35.58 5.19 -16.54
C GLU A 36 -34.43 4.48 -17.24
N GLU A 37 -33.70 5.22 -18.07
CA GLU A 37 -32.44 4.79 -18.65
C GLU A 37 -31.27 5.34 -17.83
N TYR A 38 -30.34 4.46 -17.41
CA TYR A 38 -29.17 4.82 -16.61
C TYR A 38 -27.90 4.80 -17.46
N THR A 39 -27.12 5.87 -17.37
CA THR A 39 -25.81 5.94 -18.04
C THR A 39 -24.74 5.29 -17.20
N VAL A 40 -24.06 4.27 -17.75
CA VAL A 40 -22.94 3.56 -17.11
C VAL A 40 -21.65 3.90 -17.83
N LEU A 41 -20.65 4.38 -17.09
CA LEU A 41 -19.32 4.76 -17.59
C LEU A 41 -18.24 3.76 -17.18
N ASP A 42 -17.42 3.36 -18.15
CA ASP A 42 -16.08 2.82 -17.89
C ASP A 42 -15.02 3.79 -18.45
N PRO A 43 -14.23 4.45 -17.58
CA PRO A 43 -13.24 5.46 -17.99
C PRO A 43 -11.94 4.90 -18.59
N ALA A 44 -11.78 3.57 -18.65
CA ALA A 44 -10.64 2.85 -19.22
C ALA A 44 -11.05 1.46 -19.70
N CYS A 45 -11.99 1.41 -20.64
CA CYS A 45 -12.81 0.22 -20.92
C CYS A 45 -12.06 -0.92 -21.64
N GLY A 46 -10.87 -0.67 -22.20
CA GLY A 46 -10.14 -1.70 -22.95
C GLY A 46 -11.00 -2.37 -24.03
N GLU A 47 -11.13 -3.68 -23.97
CA GLU A 47 -11.91 -4.50 -24.89
C GLU A 47 -13.40 -4.59 -24.52
N GLY A 48 -13.85 -3.83 -23.49
CA GLY A 48 -15.26 -3.68 -23.13
C GLY A 48 -15.81 -4.71 -22.15
N ASP A 49 -14.96 -5.50 -21.47
CA ASP A 49 -15.40 -6.57 -20.57
C ASP A 49 -16.34 -6.07 -19.46
N LEU A 50 -16.01 -4.95 -18.82
CA LEU A 50 -16.85 -4.36 -17.77
C LEU A 50 -18.14 -3.76 -18.34
N LEU A 51 -18.11 -3.18 -19.55
CA LEU A 51 -19.32 -2.68 -20.21
C LEU A 51 -20.29 -3.82 -20.51
N ILE A 52 -19.77 -4.97 -20.99
CA ILE A 52 -20.57 -6.18 -21.24
C ILE A 52 -21.14 -6.72 -19.93
N ALA A 53 -20.34 -6.79 -18.88
CA ALA A 53 -20.79 -7.24 -17.57
C ALA A 53 -21.90 -6.33 -17.00
N ALA A 54 -21.78 -5.01 -17.17
CA ALA A 54 -22.82 -4.05 -16.80
C ALA A 54 -24.10 -4.26 -17.60
N TYR A 55 -24.01 -4.45 -18.92
CA TYR A 55 -25.15 -4.74 -19.79
C TYR A 55 -25.87 -6.03 -19.38
N ASP A 56 -25.13 -7.14 -19.26
CA ASP A 56 -25.72 -8.43 -18.91
C ASP A 56 -26.41 -8.38 -17.53
N CYS A 57 -25.81 -7.70 -16.56
CA CYS A 57 -26.39 -7.48 -15.24
C CYS A 57 -27.66 -6.62 -15.32
N ALA A 58 -27.65 -5.52 -16.09
CA ALA A 58 -28.80 -4.66 -16.29
C ALA A 58 -29.96 -5.43 -16.94
N VAL A 59 -29.70 -6.22 -17.99
CA VAL A 59 -30.69 -7.08 -18.65
C VAL A 59 -31.31 -8.07 -17.65
N SER A 60 -30.50 -8.73 -16.82
CA SER A 60 -30.98 -9.68 -15.81
C SER A 60 -31.94 -9.04 -14.80
N LYS A 61 -31.77 -7.73 -14.53
CA LYS A 61 -32.59 -6.94 -13.61
C LYS A 61 -33.74 -6.20 -14.33
N GLY A 62 -33.82 -6.25 -15.66
CA GLY A 62 -34.81 -5.54 -16.48
C GLY A 62 -34.63 -4.02 -16.46
N ILE A 63 -33.38 -3.55 -16.41
CA ILE A 63 -32.98 -2.13 -16.34
C ILE A 63 -32.46 -1.70 -17.71
N SER A 64 -32.89 -0.50 -18.19
CA SER A 64 -32.35 0.11 -19.39
C SER A 64 -31.05 0.86 -19.09
N VAL A 65 -30.05 0.67 -19.94
CA VAL A 65 -28.74 1.35 -19.78
C VAL A 65 -28.21 1.92 -21.09
N LYS A 66 -27.55 3.07 -21.01
CA LYS A 66 -26.62 3.59 -22.03
C LYS A 66 -25.21 3.38 -21.54
N LEU A 67 -24.34 2.77 -22.35
CA LEU A 67 -22.93 2.53 -21.98
C LEU A 67 -22.01 3.56 -22.60
N ILE A 68 -21.04 4.04 -21.82
CA ILE A 68 -19.98 4.95 -22.29
C ILE A 68 -18.65 4.37 -21.90
N GLY A 69 -17.75 4.19 -22.89
CA GLY A 69 -16.39 3.69 -22.67
C GLY A 69 -15.34 4.64 -23.20
N PHE A 70 -14.34 4.93 -22.38
CA PHE A 70 -13.11 5.64 -22.81
C PHE A 70 -11.95 4.67 -22.89
N ASP A 71 -11.12 4.80 -23.89
CA ASP A 71 -9.78 4.20 -23.93
C ASP A 71 -8.89 4.94 -24.92
N THR A 72 -7.59 4.99 -24.67
CA THR A 72 -6.61 5.55 -25.59
C THR A 72 -6.20 4.58 -26.70
N ASN A 73 -6.45 3.29 -26.51
CA ASN A 73 -6.11 2.22 -27.44
C ASN A 73 -7.28 1.98 -28.43
N LYS A 74 -7.13 2.53 -29.65
CA LYS A 74 -8.14 2.38 -30.71
C LYS A 74 -8.41 0.94 -31.13
N GLU A 75 -7.43 0.06 -31.01
CA GLU A 75 -7.62 -1.36 -31.33
C GLU A 75 -8.48 -2.07 -30.27
N ALA A 76 -8.24 -1.77 -29.01
CA ALA A 76 -9.09 -2.26 -27.91
C ALA A 76 -10.54 -1.78 -28.09
N LEU A 77 -10.74 -0.51 -28.46
CA LEU A 77 -12.10 0.01 -28.74
C LEU A 77 -12.78 -0.66 -29.92
N ARG A 78 -12.05 -1.08 -30.97
CA ARG A 78 -12.62 -1.86 -32.08
C ARG A 78 -13.09 -3.24 -31.61
N ILE A 79 -12.34 -3.86 -30.71
CA ILE A 79 -12.74 -5.15 -30.10
C ILE A 79 -13.96 -4.93 -29.23
N ALA A 80 -13.99 -3.89 -28.39
CA ALA A 80 -15.14 -3.53 -27.57
C ALA A 80 -16.41 -3.31 -28.41
N ASP A 81 -16.30 -2.57 -29.52
CA ASP A 81 -17.39 -2.36 -30.48
C ASP A 81 -17.93 -3.69 -31.06
N SER A 82 -17.01 -4.57 -31.47
CA SER A 82 -17.38 -5.89 -31.97
C SER A 82 -18.08 -6.74 -30.89
N ASN A 83 -17.58 -6.71 -29.67
CA ASN A 83 -18.11 -7.46 -28.55
C ASN A 83 -19.55 -6.99 -28.19
N LEU A 84 -19.79 -5.68 -28.13
CA LEU A 84 -21.12 -5.12 -27.85
C LEU A 84 -22.11 -5.42 -28.99
N LYS A 85 -21.69 -5.32 -30.24
CA LYS A 85 -22.52 -5.71 -31.42
C LYS A 85 -22.86 -7.19 -31.39
N ASN A 86 -21.96 -8.07 -30.98
CA ASN A 86 -22.24 -9.50 -30.82
C ASN A 86 -23.34 -9.77 -29.77
N LYS A 87 -23.46 -8.90 -28.74
CA LYS A 87 -24.57 -8.90 -27.78
C LYS A 87 -25.87 -8.32 -28.33
N LYS A 88 -25.86 -7.81 -29.59
CA LYS A 88 -27.00 -7.09 -30.21
C LYS A 88 -27.41 -5.84 -29.41
N PHE A 89 -26.42 -5.19 -28.80
CA PHE A 89 -26.61 -3.96 -28.06
C PHE A 89 -26.00 -2.79 -28.86
N ASP A 90 -26.78 -1.71 -29.04
CA ASP A 90 -26.43 -0.57 -29.87
C ASP A 90 -26.49 0.78 -29.13
N ASN A 91 -26.95 0.79 -27.88
CA ASN A 91 -27.04 2.00 -27.06
C ASN A 91 -25.74 2.26 -26.27
N TYR A 92 -24.66 2.47 -27.00
CA TYR A 92 -23.36 2.74 -26.41
C TYR A 92 -22.54 3.78 -27.19
N GLU A 93 -21.55 4.36 -26.50
CA GLU A 93 -20.60 5.31 -27.07
C GLU A 93 -19.18 4.94 -26.64
N LEU A 94 -18.27 4.78 -27.61
CA LEU A 94 -16.86 4.48 -27.35
C LEU A 94 -16.01 5.66 -27.80
N ILE A 95 -15.23 6.22 -26.86
CA ILE A 95 -14.49 7.48 -27.04
C ILE A 95 -12.99 7.18 -27.01
N ALA A 96 -12.29 7.48 -28.13
CA ALA A 96 -10.87 7.25 -28.28
C ALA A 96 -10.05 8.43 -27.72
N GLU A 97 -10.11 8.66 -26.40
CA GLU A 97 -9.46 9.77 -25.71
C GLU A 97 -9.02 9.34 -24.31
N ASP A 98 -8.01 10.01 -23.75
CA ASP A 98 -7.64 9.87 -22.32
C ASP A 98 -8.74 10.53 -21.48
N PHE A 99 -9.40 9.74 -20.63
CA PHE A 99 -10.49 10.22 -19.78
C PHE A 99 -10.06 11.35 -18.83
N LEU A 100 -8.83 11.30 -18.29
CA LEU A 100 -8.33 12.36 -17.41
C LEU A 100 -8.14 13.67 -18.17
N ASP A 101 -7.63 13.60 -19.40
CA ASP A 101 -7.48 14.78 -20.26
C ASP A 101 -8.85 15.32 -20.70
N TYR A 102 -9.79 14.45 -21.04
CA TYR A 102 -11.18 14.84 -21.35
C TYR A 102 -11.82 15.65 -20.22
N VAL A 103 -11.73 15.15 -18.97
CA VAL A 103 -12.31 15.83 -17.80
C VAL A 103 -11.64 17.16 -17.53
N LEU A 104 -10.31 17.25 -17.67
CA LEU A 104 -9.55 18.50 -17.46
C LEU A 104 -9.93 19.53 -18.52
N ASN A 105 -9.97 19.16 -19.79
CA ASN A 105 -10.32 20.07 -20.88
C ASN A 105 -11.73 20.60 -20.74
N THR A 106 -12.71 19.75 -20.48
CA THR A 106 -14.11 20.14 -20.28
C THR A 106 -14.28 21.06 -19.06
N SER A 107 -13.53 20.82 -17.98
CA SER A 107 -13.57 21.68 -16.78
C SER A 107 -12.95 23.06 -17.03
N TYR A 108 -11.90 23.16 -17.84
CA TYR A 108 -11.31 24.44 -18.24
C TYR A 108 -12.21 25.24 -19.17
N GLU A 109 -12.83 24.60 -20.16
CA GLU A 109 -13.77 25.24 -21.08
C GLU A 109 -14.97 25.83 -20.31
N ASN A 110 -15.55 25.10 -19.38
CA ASN A 110 -16.67 25.58 -18.54
C ASN A 110 -16.30 26.73 -17.58
N GLN A 111 -15.02 26.85 -17.17
CA GLN A 111 -14.58 28.01 -16.39
C GLN A 111 -14.35 29.27 -17.24
N LEU A 112 -14.02 29.11 -18.54
CA LEU A 112 -13.79 30.21 -19.45
C LEU A 112 -15.06 30.72 -20.14
N THR A 113 -16.13 29.92 -20.14
CA THR A 113 -17.36 30.19 -20.90
C THR A 113 -18.55 30.44 -19.97
N LEU A 114 -18.51 31.57 -19.23
CA LEU A 114 -19.71 32.11 -18.58
C LEU A 114 -20.82 32.54 -19.59
N PHE A 115 -20.54 32.49 -20.90
CA PHE A 115 -21.43 33.04 -21.97
C PHE A 115 -21.43 32.30 -23.31
N SER A 116 -20.91 31.08 -23.41
CA SER A 116 -21.00 30.28 -24.64
C SER A 116 -21.58 28.88 -24.34
N GLU A 117 -22.38 28.37 -25.27
CA GLU A 117 -22.85 27.00 -25.28
C GLU A 117 -21.64 26.08 -25.22
N GLY A 118 -21.23 25.67 -23.99
CA GLY A 118 -20.14 24.73 -23.77
C GLY A 118 -20.50 23.36 -24.31
N LYS A 119 -19.50 22.55 -24.67
CA LYS A 119 -19.70 21.12 -24.95
C LYS A 119 -20.50 20.51 -23.79
N ASP A 120 -21.50 19.71 -24.12
CA ASP A 120 -22.32 19.00 -23.15
C ASP A 120 -21.40 18.27 -22.16
N THR A 121 -21.43 18.72 -20.92
CA THR A 121 -20.65 18.08 -19.85
C THR A 121 -21.22 16.68 -19.65
N LEU A 122 -20.35 15.67 -19.73
CA LEU A 122 -20.75 14.29 -19.44
C LEU A 122 -21.22 14.18 -17.99
N TYR A 123 -22.45 13.70 -17.80
CA TYR A 123 -23.01 13.36 -16.49
C TYR A 123 -23.53 11.93 -16.50
N VAL A 124 -22.99 11.09 -15.63
CA VAL A 124 -23.32 9.66 -15.59
C VAL A 124 -23.96 9.26 -14.26
N ASP A 125 -24.84 8.28 -14.32
CA ASP A 125 -25.55 7.73 -13.16
C ASP A 125 -24.67 6.73 -12.42
N MET A 126 -23.88 5.95 -13.16
CA MET A 126 -23.11 4.84 -12.62
C MET A 126 -21.73 4.76 -13.25
N VAL A 127 -20.79 4.23 -12.47
CA VAL A 127 -19.41 3.95 -12.91
C VAL A 127 -19.05 2.52 -12.56
N LEU A 128 -18.58 1.77 -13.54
CA LEU A 128 -18.00 0.45 -13.36
C LEU A 128 -16.59 0.46 -13.96
N ALA A 129 -15.55 0.34 -13.15
CA ALA A 129 -14.21 0.65 -13.63
C ALA A 129 -13.09 -0.23 -13.04
N ASN A 130 -12.08 -0.50 -13.88
CA ASN A 130 -10.79 -1.02 -13.48
C ASN A 130 -9.69 -0.09 -14.04
N PRO A 131 -9.40 1.05 -13.38
CA PRO A 131 -8.42 2.00 -13.89
C PRO A 131 -7.00 1.43 -13.87
N PRO A 132 -6.10 1.89 -14.77
CA PRO A 132 -4.75 1.34 -14.90
C PRO A 132 -3.90 1.51 -13.63
N TYR A 133 -3.21 0.43 -13.21
CA TYR A 133 -2.36 0.37 -12.01
C TYR A 133 -0.95 0.92 -12.27
N VAL A 134 -0.83 2.13 -12.79
CA VAL A 134 0.46 2.77 -13.03
C VAL A 134 0.95 3.46 -11.77
N ARG A 135 2.03 2.90 -11.20
CA ARG A 135 2.66 3.47 -9.99
C ARG A 135 3.44 4.74 -10.31
N THR A 136 3.55 5.64 -9.34
CA THR A 136 4.36 6.88 -9.43
C THR A 136 5.76 6.64 -10.01
N GLN A 137 6.39 5.52 -9.67
CA GLN A 137 7.76 5.19 -10.13
C GLN A 137 7.81 4.93 -11.65
N VAL A 138 6.75 4.39 -12.23
CA VAL A 138 6.63 4.09 -13.67
C VAL A 138 6.13 5.30 -14.43
N MET A 139 5.16 6.01 -13.87
CA MET A 139 4.56 7.23 -14.45
C MET A 139 5.56 8.39 -14.53
N GLY A 140 6.54 8.43 -13.63
CA GLY A 140 7.48 9.53 -13.47
C GLY A 140 7.00 10.61 -12.50
N ALA A 141 7.95 11.25 -11.82
CA ALA A 141 7.66 12.22 -10.77
C ALA A 141 6.97 13.48 -11.31
N GLU A 142 7.25 13.89 -12.54
CA GLU A 142 6.66 15.08 -13.15
C GLU A 142 5.19 14.87 -13.50
N LYS A 143 4.84 13.79 -14.20
CA LYS A 143 3.45 13.45 -14.54
C LYS A 143 2.60 13.25 -13.27
N SER A 144 3.14 12.58 -12.24
CA SER A 144 2.48 12.43 -10.95
C SER A 144 2.21 13.77 -10.27
N LYS A 145 3.16 14.72 -10.31
CA LYS A 145 2.96 16.06 -9.76
C LYS A 145 1.94 16.88 -10.56
N GLN A 146 1.97 16.76 -11.89
CA GLN A 146 1.01 17.43 -12.74
C GLN A 146 -0.41 16.96 -12.46
N LEU A 147 -0.66 15.64 -12.45
CA LEU A 147 -1.97 15.08 -12.11
C LEU A 147 -2.42 15.46 -10.69
N ALA A 148 -1.50 15.39 -9.72
CA ALA A 148 -1.80 15.81 -8.35
C ALA A 148 -2.25 17.28 -8.29
N LYS A 149 -1.57 18.18 -9.03
CA LYS A 149 -1.93 19.59 -9.11
C LYS A 149 -3.28 19.79 -9.81
N SER A 150 -3.50 19.15 -10.95
CA SER A 150 -4.72 19.29 -11.77
C SER A 150 -5.98 18.83 -11.01
N PHE A 151 -5.87 17.76 -10.24
CA PHE A 151 -6.98 17.22 -9.44
C PHE A 151 -6.93 17.60 -7.95
N ASN A 152 -6.12 18.60 -7.56
CA ASN A 152 -5.96 19.07 -6.16
C ASN A 152 -5.64 17.95 -5.15
N LEU A 153 -4.85 16.96 -5.58
CA LEU A 153 -4.39 15.85 -4.76
C LEU A 153 -3.06 16.18 -4.09
N LYS A 154 -2.80 15.64 -2.91
CA LYS A 154 -1.57 15.90 -2.14
C LYS A 154 -0.63 14.69 -2.14
N GLY A 155 0.66 14.96 -2.22
CA GLY A 155 1.71 13.94 -2.09
C GLY A 155 2.01 13.20 -3.39
N LYS A 156 2.59 11.99 -3.25
CA LYS A 156 2.81 11.08 -4.36
C LYS A 156 1.54 10.30 -4.61
N ILE A 157 1.05 10.35 -5.83
CA ILE A 157 -0.19 9.69 -6.23
C ILE A 157 0.09 8.61 -7.28
N ASP A 158 -0.59 7.50 -7.19
CA ASP A 158 -0.70 6.54 -8.27
C ASP A 158 -1.83 6.97 -9.22
N MET A 159 -1.82 6.48 -10.45
CA MET A 159 -2.74 6.97 -11.51
C MET A 159 -4.22 6.83 -11.11
N TYR A 160 -4.60 5.73 -10.49
CA TYR A 160 -5.99 5.51 -10.09
C TYR A 160 -6.54 6.56 -9.10
N HIS A 161 -5.69 7.28 -8.33
CA HIS A 161 -6.14 8.41 -7.51
C HIS A 161 -6.74 9.53 -8.36
N ALA A 162 -6.13 9.81 -9.53
CA ALA A 162 -6.63 10.83 -10.44
C ALA A 162 -7.97 10.41 -11.07
N PHE A 163 -8.17 9.10 -11.34
CA PHE A 163 -9.45 8.60 -11.82
C PHE A 163 -10.58 8.84 -10.81
N TYR A 164 -10.37 8.53 -9.53
CA TYR A 164 -11.39 8.83 -8.50
C TYR A 164 -11.73 10.32 -8.43
N ALA A 165 -10.72 11.18 -8.56
CA ALA A 165 -10.95 12.62 -8.57
C ALA A 165 -11.72 13.05 -9.83
N ALA A 166 -11.31 12.59 -11.02
CA ALA A 166 -11.97 12.89 -12.29
C ALA A 166 -13.45 12.44 -12.31
N LEU A 167 -13.71 11.23 -11.81
CA LEU A 167 -15.07 10.70 -11.72
C LEU A 167 -15.99 11.55 -10.85
N SER A 168 -15.48 12.19 -9.80
CA SER A 168 -16.28 13.08 -8.96
C SER A 168 -16.82 14.31 -9.72
N TYR A 169 -16.24 14.66 -10.86
CA TYR A 169 -16.71 15.77 -11.71
C TYR A 169 -17.80 15.35 -12.69
N VAL A 170 -17.78 14.10 -13.17
CA VAL A 170 -18.70 13.62 -14.21
C VAL A 170 -19.86 12.77 -13.67
N MET A 171 -19.82 12.33 -12.43
CA MET A 171 -20.93 11.62 -11.83
C MET A 171 -22.04 12.59 -11.40
N LYS A 172 -23.29 12.20 -11.59
CA LYS A 172 -24.46 12.86 -10.98
C LYS A 172 -24.41 12.72 -9.47
N ASP A 173 -25.05 13.63 -8.74
CA ASP A 173 -25.27 13.43 -7.30
C ASP A 173 -26.13 12.18 -7.10
N GLU A 174 -25.84 11.42 -6.05
CA GLU A 174 -26.38 10.07 -5.80
C GLU A 174 -26.01 9.02 -6.84
N GLY A 175 -25.13 9.33 -7.80
CA GLY A 175 -24.56 8.35 -8.71
C GLY A 175 -23.73 7.32 -7.98
N VAL A 176 -23.75 6.08 -8.45
CA VAL A 176 -23.07 4.93 -7.82
C VAL A 176 -21.84 4.54 -8.59
N LEU A 177 -20.75 4.24 -7.88
CA LEU A 177 -19.56 3.67 -8.47
C LEU A 177 -19.21 2.30 -7.88
N SER A 178 -18.67 1.42 -8.71
CA SER A 178 -18.00 0.18 -8.33
C SER A 178 -16.64 0.14 -9.04
N ILE A 179 -15.58 0.35 -8.29
CA ILE A 179 -14.22 0.45 -8.86
C ILE A 179 -13.32 -0.55 -8.17
N ILE A 180 -12.57 -1.31 -8.98
CA ILE A 180 -11.50 -2.17 -8.48
C ILE A 180 -10.15 -1.46 -8.55
N THR A 181 -9.35 -1.54 -7.50
CA THR A 181 -8.05 -0.89 -7.37
C THR A 181 -7.14 -1.63 -6.41
N SER A 182 -5.90 -1.17 -6.20
CA SER A 182 -5.02 -1.74 -5.19
C SER A 182 -5.54 -1.47 -3.78
N ASN A 183 -5.58 -2.49 -2.91
CA ASN A 183 -6.00 -2.36 -1.50
C ASN A 183 -5.04 -1.51 -0.64
N LYS A 184 -3.86 -1.15 -1.17
CA LYS A 184 -2.84 -0.36 -0.46
C LYS A 184 -3.34 0.99 0.06
N PHE A 185 -4.38 1.54 -0.55
CA PHE A 185 -4.94 2.80 -0.06
C PHE A 185 -5.59 2.66 1.32
N LEU A 186 -6.03 1.47 1.72
CA LEU A 186 -6.71 1.23 3.01
C LEU A 186 -5.80 1.57 4.19
N ASN A 187 -4.53 1.16 4.16
CA ASN A 187 -3.63 1.22 5.30
C ASN A 187 -2.32 1.98 5.06
N ASN A 188 -1.88 2.17 3.81
CA ASN A 188 -0.61 2.81 3.52
C ASN A 188 -0.65 4.34 3.64
N LYS A 189 0.50 4.94 3.95
CA LYS A 189 0.66 6.40 3.99
C LYS A 189 0.41 7.06 2.63
N SER A 190 0.77 6.40 1.53
CA SER A 190 0.51 6.90 0.17
C SER A 190 -0.98 6.99 -0.16
N GLY A 191 -1.83 6.21 0.50
CA GLY A 191 -3.29 6.24 0.35
C GLY A 191 -4.00 7.39 1.07
N GLU A 192 -3.30 8.19 1.87
CA GLU A 192 -3.90 9.28 2.66
C GLU A 192 -4.74 10.24 1.80
N SER A 193 -4.20 10.67 0.66
CA SER A 193 -4.91 11.60 -0.23
C SER A 193 -6.15 10.99 -0.87
N LEU A 194 -6.10 9.69 -1.22
CA LEU A 194 -7.25 8.97 -1.76
C LEU A 194 -8.33 8.75 -0.70
N ARG A 195 -7.95 8.29 0.49
CA ARG A 195 -8.92 8.12 1.60
C ARG A 195 -9.65 9.42 1.89
N LYS A 196 -8.91 10.55 1.93
CA LYS A 196 -9.52 11.86 2.11
C LYS A 196 -10.47 12.21 0.96
N LEU A 197 -10.05 12.05 -0.28
CA LEU A 197 -10.88 12.32 -1.46
C LEU A 197 -12.17 11.49 -1.43
N LEU A 198 -12.06 10.21 -1.09
CA LEU A 198 -13.22 9.31 -0.98
C LEU A 198 -14.20 9.79 0.09
N LEU A 199 -13.70 10.17 1.28
CA LEU A 199 -14.55 10.65 2.38
C LEU A 199 -15.15 12.03 2.11
N ASP A 200 -14.49 12.87 1.30
CA ASP A 200 -14.97 14.24 0.97
C ASP A 200 -16.04 14.22 -0.16
N ASN A 201 -16.07 13.21 -1.03
CA ASN A 201 -16.91 13.22 -2.23
C ASN A 201 -17.89 12.05 -2.31
N TYR A 202 -17.67 10.99 -1.54
CA TYR A 202 -18.45 9.75 -1.65
C TYR A 202 -18.88 9.23 -0.29
N ARG A 203 -20.08 8.67 -0.24
CA ARG A 203 -20.51 7.79 0.84
C ARG A 203 -20.07 6.38 0.48
N ILE A 204 -19.17 5.83 1.25
CA ILE A 204 -18.70 4.45 1.07
C ILE A 204 -19.77 3.50 1.59
N GLU A 205 -20.24 2.61 0.73
CA GLU A 205 -21.24 1.59 1.07
C GLU A 205 -20.56 0.28 1.44
N GLU A 206 -19.60 -0.15 0.62
CA GLU A 206 -18.91 -1.42 0.82
C GLU A 206 -17.47 -1.36 0.30
N VAL A 207 -16.57 -2.05 0.99
CA VAL A 207 -15.22 -2.36 0.49
C VAL A 207 -15.04 -3.87 0.48
N ILE A 208 -14.66 -4.42 -0.66
CA ILE A 208 -14.41 -5.85 -0.84
C ILE A 208 -12.91 -6.02 -1.07
N ASP A 209 -12.19 -6.44 -0.03
CA ASP A 209 -10.75 -6.69 -0.12
C ASP A 209 -10.52 -8.14 -0.56
N LEU A 210 -10.02 -8.29 -1.77
CA LEU A 210 -9.80 -9.60 -2.40
C LEU A 210 -8.41 -10.17 -2.13
N GLY A 211 -7.60 -9.45 -1.37
CA GLY A 211 -6.31 -9.93 -0.89
C GLY A 211 -5.46 -10.58 -1.98
N ASP A 212 -4.94 -11.78 -1.68
CA ASP A 212 -4.06 -12.56 -2.52
C ASP A 212 -4.78 -13.65 -3.35
N THR A 213 -6.07 -13.49 -3.61
CA THR A 213 -6.90 -14.46 -4.34
C THR A 213 -6.46 -14.74 -5.78
N LYS A 214 -5.42 -14.07 -6.28
CA LYS A 214 -4.84 -14.25 -7.63
C LYS A 214 -5.85 -14.14 -8.78
N LEU A 215 -6.91 -13.35 -8.58
CA LEU A 215 -7.91 -13.08 -9.61
C LEU A 215 -7.35 -12.37 -10.85
N PHE A 216 -6.11 -11.85 -10.75
CA PHE A 216 -5.38 -11.21 -11.84
C PHE A 216 -3.97 -11.74 -11.94
N ASP A 217 -3.42 -11.77 -13.14
CA ASP A 217 -2.00 -12.05 -13.43
C ASP A 217 -1.04 -10.93 -12.98
N ALA A 218 -1.44 -10.10 -12.04
CA ALA A 218 -0.63 -8.98 -11.56
C ALA A 218 -0.27 -9.15 -10.09
N ALA A 219 0.95 -8.72 -9.72
CA ALA A 219 1.41 -8.66 -8.33
C ALA A 219 0.75 -7.50 -7.55
N VAL A 220 -0.59 -7.42 -7.62
CA VAL A 220 -1.41 -6.40 -6.95
C VAL A 220 -2.44 -7.11 -6.10
N LEU A 221 -2.59 -6.68 -4.87
CA LEU A 221 -3.69 -7.09 -3.99
C LEU A 221 -4.88 -6.17 -4.30
N PRO A 222 -5.97 -6.67 -4.93
CA PRO A 222 -7.07 -5.83 -5.36
C PRO A 222 -8.11 -5.62 -4.25
N ALA A 223 -8.77 -4.45 -4.29
CA ALA A 223 -9.98 -4.18 -3.54
C ALA A 223 -11.01 -3.49 -4.42
N ILE A 224 -12.28 -3.84 -4.25
CA ILE A 224 -13.40 -3.16 -4.88
C ILE A 224 -13.97 -2.15 -3.87
N ILE A 225 -14.23 -0.94 -4.33
CA ILE A 225 -14.97 0.08 -3.59
C ILE A 225 -16.32 0.27 -4.26
N VAL A 226 -17.38 0.09 -3.49
CA VAL A 226 -18.74 0.45 -3.88
C VAL A 226 -19.13 1.68 -3.08
N ALA A 227 -19.46 2.77 -3.78
CA ALA A 227 -19.75 4.05 -3.14
C ALA A 227 -20.76 4.86 -3.93
N GLN A 228 -21.44 5.78 -3.24
CA GLN A 228 -22.36 6.73 -3.86
C GLN A 228 -21.79 8.14 -3.79
N LYS A 229 -21.91 8.92 -4.85
CA LYS A 229 -21.48 10.33 -4.82
C LYS A 229 -22.41 11.11 -3.91
N ASP A 230 -21.90 11.45 -2.74
CA ASP A 230 -22.65 12.23 -1.74
C ASP A 230 -21.69 13.04 -0.90
N ARG A 231 -21.83 14.36 -0.93
CA ARG A 231 -21.01 15.31 -0.17
C ARG A 231 -21.64 15.73 1.16
N SER A 232 -22.89 15.33 1.40
CA SER A 232 -23.68 15.83 2.54
C SER A 232 -23.65 14.94 3.77
N ILE A 233 -23.29 13.65 3.63
CA ILE A 233 -23.49 12.64 4.66
C ILE A 233 -22.15 12.19 5.26
N ARG A 234 -22.08 12.24 6.62
CA ARG A 234 -20.98 11.59 7.34
C ARG A 234 -21.03 10.08 7.12
N GLN A 235 -19.85 9.50 6.86
CA GLN A 235 -19.69 8.05 6.72
C GLN A 235 -20.31 7.31 7.91
N LYS A 236 -21.21 6.39 7.64
CA LYS A 236 -21.86 5.55 8.65
C LYS A 236 -21.88 4.12 8.17
N ASN A 237 -21.43 3.20 8.99
CA ASN A 237 -21.66 1.75 8.87
C ASN A 237 -21.36 1.14 7.47
N ALA A 238 -20.33 1.63 6.78
CA ALA A 238 -19.88 0.99 5.55
C ALA A 238 -19.49 -0.46 5.84
N LYS A 239 -19.94 -1.38 5.00
CA LYS A 239 -19.63 -2.81 5.11
C LYS A 239 -18.24 -3.11 4.58
N PHE A 240 -17.64 -4.20 5.03
CA PHE A 240 -16.52 -4.81 4.35
C PHE A 240 -16.72 -6.31 4.17
N ILE A 241 -16.15 -6.80 3.09
CA ILE A 241 -15.91 -8.21 2.80
C ILE A 241 -14.41 -8.36 2.61
N SER A 242 -13.79 -9.36 3.22
CA SER A 242 -12.37 -9.64 3.03
C SER A 242 -12.21 -11.13 2.73
N LEU A 243 -11.57 -11.45 1.61
CA LEU A 243 -11.33 -12.82 1.15
C LEU A 243 -9.83 -13.01 0.90
N TYR A 244 -9.21 -13.88 1.67
CA TYR A 244 -7.78 -14.17 1.58
C TYR A 244 -7.54 -15.67 1.43
N GLU A 245 -6.56 -16.03 0.60
CA GLU A 245 -6.04 -17.40 0.57
C GLU A 245 -5.37 -17.71 1.91
N THR A 246 -5.60 -18.89 2.46
CA THR A 246 -5.01 -19.32 3.72
C THR A 246 -4.23 -20.62 3.53
N SER A 247 -3.00 -20.65 4.00
CA SER A 247 -2.14 -21.84 4.03
C SER A 247 -2.29 -22.65 5.31
N ASN A 248 -3.31 -22.37 6.13
CA ASN A 248 -3.34 -22.79 7.51
C ASN A 248 -3.62 -24.28 7.64
N THR A 249 -2.59 -25.06 7.92
CA THR A 249 -2.66 -26.47 8.31
C THR A 249 -3.31 -26.67 9.71
N GLU A 250 -3.60 -25.59 10.42
CA GLU A 250 -4.29 -25.58 11.72
C GLU A 250 -5.82 -25.43 11.60
N ILE A 251 -6.35 -25.31 10.39
CA ILE A 251 -7.80 -25.35 10.19
C ILE A 251 -8.22 -26.79 10.41
N ASN A 252 -8.75 -27.08 11.59
CA ASN A 252 -9.57 -28.27 11.81
C ASN A 252 -10.54 -28.39 10.64
N ASP A 253 -10.84 -29.59 10.17
CA ASP A 253 -11.61 -29.99 8.97
C ASP A 253 -12.95 -29.26 8.71
N ASN A 254 -13.18 -28.10 9.26
CA ASN A 254 -14.37 -27.27 9.11
C ASN A 254 -14.18 -26.23 8.00
N PHE A 255 -14.34 -26.62 6.78
CA PHE A 255 -14.49 -25.71 5.64
C PHE A 255 -15.74 -26.06 4.83
N VAL A 256 -16.27 -25.08 4.11
CA VAL A 256 -17.40 -25.24 3.21
C VAL A 256 -16.85 -25.35 1.78
N GLU A 257 -17.26 -26.39 1.05
CA GLU A 257 -16.93 -26.51 -0.36
C GLU A 257 -17.70 -25.47 -1.18
N SER A 258 -17.00 -24.79 -2.07
CA SER A 258 -17.57 -23.79 -2.98
C SER A 258 -17.11 -24.05 -4.41
N LYS A 259 -17.98 -23.77 -5.38
CA LYS A 259 -17.67 -23.95 -6.80
C LYS A 259 -16.73 -22.88 -7.34
N SER A 260 -16.77 -21.68 -6.76
CA SER A 260 -15.96 -20.55 -7.20
C SER A 260 -15.71 -19.55 -6.08
N ILE A 261 -14.73 -18.67 -6.27
CA ILE A 261 -14.47 -17.52 -5.39
C ILE A 261 -15.71 -16.60 -5.33
N TYR A 262 -16.46 -16.47 -6.42
CA TYR A 262 -17.64 -15.61 -6.48
C TYR A 262 -18.80 -16.18 -5.66
N ASP A 263 -18.96 -17.51 -5.61
CA ASP A 263 -19.95 -18.14 -4.73
C ASP A 263 -19.59 -17.91 -3.26
N ILE A 264 -18.31 -17.91 -2.92
CA ILE A 264 -17.84 -17.58 -1.56
C ILE A 264 -18.22 -16.13 -1.23
N LEU A 265 -17.90 -15.17 -2.11
CA LEU A 265 -18.22 -13.76 -1.92
C LEU A 265 -19.72 -13.51 -1.78
N LYS A 266 -20.55 -14.21 -2.56
CA LYS A 266 -22.02 -14.11 -2.53
C LYS A 266 -22.64 -14.81 -1.31
N SER A 267 -21.95 -15.71 -0.67
CA SER A 267 -22.47 -16.42 0.51
C SER A 267 -22.70 -15.49 1.69
N GLU A 268 -21.96 -14.38 1.77
CA GLU A 268 -21.97 -13.43 2.89
C GLU A 268 -21.95 -14.13 4.27
N ALA A 269 -21.27 -15.27 4.37
CA ALA A 269 -21.15 -16.05 5.60
C ALA A 269 -19.70 -16.18 6.04
N ILE A 270 -19.37 -15.65 7.22
CA ILE A 270 -18.01 -15.74 7.79
C ILE A 270 -17.60 -17.21 7.92
N GLY A 271 -16.43 -17.58 7.41
CA GLY A 271 -15.95 -18.96 7.51
C GLY A 271 -14.76 -19.23 6.60
N ASN A 272 -14.35 -20.49 6.65
CA ASN A 272 -13.32 -21.01 5.77
C ASN A 272 -13.97 -21.82 4.63
N TYR A 273 -13.48 -21.60 3.43
CA TYR A 273 -14.02 -22.18 2.20
C TYR A 273 -12.92 -22.86 1.43
N ARG A 274 -13.28 -23.94 0.72
CA ARG A 274 -12.43 -24.54 -0.27
C ARG A 274 -13.02 -24.30 -1.65
N SER A 275 -12.20 -23.80 -2.57
CA SER A 275 -12.54 -23.71 -3.99
C SER A 275 -11.36 -24.25 -4.78
N ASP A 276 -11.61 -25.23 -5.63
CA ASP A 276 -10.57 -26.04 -6.29
C ASP A 276 -9.55 -26.61 -5.27
N SER A 277 -8.27 -26.30 -5.41
CA SER A 277 -7.20 -26.74 -4.49
C SER A 277 -6.88 -25.75 -3.38
N ASN A 278 -7.52 -24.57 -3.37
CA ASN A 278 -7.14 -23.48 -2.49
C ASN A 278 -8.15 -23.32 -1.35
N LEU A 279 -7.64 -22.94 -0.19
CA LEU A 279 -8.44 -22.60 0.98
C LEU A 279 -8.53 -21.07 1.13
N PHE A 280 -9.73 -20.58 1.42
CA PHE A 280 -10.00 -19.16 1.59
C PHE A 280 -10.67 -18.89 2.93
N SER A 281 -10.33 -17.77 3.54
CA SER A 281 -11.00 -17.26 4.73
C SER A 281 -11.83 -16.03 4.36
N LEU A 282 -13.15 -16.11 4.53
CA LEU A 282 -14.09 -14.99 4.32
C LEU A 282 -14.40 -14.33 5.66
N ARG A 283 -14.19 -13.02 5.72
CA ARG A 283 -14.52 -12.17 6.85
C ARG A 283 -15.47 -11.05 6.41
N LEU A 284 -16.42 -10.74 7.26
CA LEU A 284 -17.42 -9.70 7.06
C LEU A 284 -17.47 -8.79 8.28
N GLY A 285 -17.82 -7.54 8.08
CA GLY A 285 -17.98 -6.59 9.18
C GLY A 285 -18.18 -5.16 8.71
N HIS A 286 -17.63 -4.21 9.46
CA HIS A 286 -17.78 -2.79 9.21
C HIS A 286 -16.43 -2.09 9.09
N ILE A 287 -16.44 -0.98 8.34
CA ILE A 287 -15.27 -0.12 8.19
C ILE A 287 -15.29 0.91 9.32
N ILE A 288 -14.19 0.96 10.06
CA ILE A 288 -13.98 2.01 11.05
C ILE A 288 -13.22 3.15 10.36
N PHE A 289 -13.94 4.22 10.06
CA PHE A 289 -13.32 5.44 9.56
C PHE A 289 -12.63 6.19 10.70
N PRO A 290 -11.40 6.66 10.51
CA PRO A 290 -10.68 7.39 11.54
C PRO A 290 -11.26 8.80 11.72
N VAL A 291 -11.13 9.33 12.94
CA VAL A 291 -11.51 10.72 13.26
C VAL A 291 -10.59 11.72 12.54
N LYS A 292 -9.35 11.33 12.27
CA LYS A 292 -8.35 12.11 11.52
C LYS A 292 -8.15 11.48 10.15
N ASP A 293 -8.35 12.25 9.10
CA ASP A 293 -8.28 11.81 7.68
C ASP A 293 -6.99 11.07 7.30
N LYS A 294 -5.95 11.14 8.12
CA LYS A 294 -4.62 10.56 7.85
C LYS A 294 -4.46 9.11 8.31
N GLU A 295 -5.31 8.66 9.20
CA GLU A 295 -5.19 7.31 9.76
C GLU A 295 -5.74 6.28 8.77
N PRO A 296 -5.23 5.03 8.80
CA PRO A 296 -5.78 3.93 8.01
C PRO A 296 -7.24 3.63 8.31
N TRP A 297 -7.96 3.13 7.31
CA TRP A 297 -9.25 2.51 7.54
C TRP A 297 -9.05 1.13 8.17
N ILE A 298 -9.84 0.80 9.17
CA ILE A 298 -9.77 -0.49 9.84
C ILE A 298 -10.98 -1.32 9.42
N LEU A 299 -10.72 -2.50 8.87
CA LEU A 299 -11.74 -3.49 8.52
C LEU A 299 -11.90 -4.44 9.71
N ALA A 300 -13.03 -4.36 10.41
CA ALA A 300 -13.22 -5.09 11.66
C ALA A 300 -14.59 -5.74 11.73
N THR A 301 -14.64 -7.00 12.18
CA THR A 301 -15.88 -7.61 12.62
C THR A 301 -16.42 -6.86 13.85
N ASP A 302 -17.68 -7.07 14.22
CA ASP A 302 -18.29 -6.39 15.38
C ASP A 302 -17.55 -6.68 16.69
N ASP A 303 -17.06 -7.90 16.85
CA ASP A 303 -16.28 -8.29 18.04
C ASP A 303 -14.89 -7.61 18.04
N GLU A 304 -14.24 -7.58 16.90
CA GLU A 304 -12.95 -6.89 16.73
C GLU A 304 -13.10 -5.38 16.95
N PHE A 305 -14.17 -4.79 16.42
CA PHE A 305 -14.48 -3.37 16.65
C PHE A 305 -14.64 -3.05 18.13
N ARG A 306 -15.44 -3.85 18.85
CA ARG A 306 -15.62 -3.70 20.30
C ARG A 306 -14.29 -3.84 21.04
N TRP A 307 -13.50 -4.84 20.67
CA TRP A 307 -12.20 -5.09 21.29
C TRP A 307 -11.18 -3.97 21.00
N VAL A 308 -11.05 -3.50 19.77
CA VAL A 308 -10.14 -2.38 19.39
C VAL A 308 -10.51 -1.12 20.15
N ASN A 309 -11.81 -0.80 20.28
CA ASN A 309 -12.26 0.36 21.03
C ASN A 309 -11.94 0.22 22.53
N LEU A 310 -12.08 -0.98 23.11
CA LEU A 310 -11.70 -1.23 24.50
C LEU A 310 -10.19 -0.99 24.70
N VAL A 311 -9.36 -1.51 23.82
CA VAL A 311 -7.91 -1.33 23.86
C VAL A 311 -7.55 0.16 23.71
N LYS A 312 -8.13 0.86 22.71
CA LYS A 312 -7.89 2.31 22.50
C LYS A 312 -8.28 3.16 23.73
N LYS A 313 -9.37 2.83 24.41
CA LYS A 313 -9.79 3.52 25.64
C LYS A 313 -8.79 3.34 26.81
N LYS A 314 -8.00 2.27 26.79
CA LYS A 314 -7.00 1.97 27.82
C LYS A 314 -5.62 2.53 27.52
N PHE A 315 -5.40 3.08 26.33
CA PHE A 315 -4.12 3.69 25.98
C PHE A 315 -3.84 4.95 26.80
N ALA A 316 -2.82 4.87 27.65
CA ALA A 316 -2.37 6.00 28.44
C ALA A 316 -1.29 6.83 27.72
N LYS A 317 -0.38 6.17 26.99
CA LYS A 317 0.74 6.78 26.29
C LYS A 317 1.04 6.06 24.98
N ARG A 318 1.57 6.80 23.99
CA ARG A 318 2.11 6.24 22.76
C ARG A 318 3.58 5.89 22.94
N ILE A 319 4.09 4.90 22.23
CA ILE A 319 5.51 4.55 22.24
C ILE A 319 6.41 5.76 21.90
N LEU A 320 5.95 6.64 21.01
CA LEU A 320 6.67 7.87 20.63
C LEU A 320 6.68 8.94 21.73
N ASP A 321 5.79 8.88 22.71
CA ASP A 321 5.81 9.75 23.89
C ASP A 321 6.88 9.28 24.90
N LEU A 322 7.25 8.00 24.82
CA LEU A 322 8.22 7.38 25.73
C LEU A 322 9.64 7.40 25.19
N GLY A 323 9.80 7.45 23.87
CA GLY A 323 11.12 7.33 23.26
C GLY A 323 11.13 7.49 21.76
N LYS A 324 12.23 7.09 21.14
CA LYS A 324 12.47 7.24 19.72
C LYS A 324 12.79 5.91 19.05
N ILE A 325 12.06 5.61 17.97
CA ILE A 325 12.35 4.51 17.05
C ILE A 325 13.30 5.03 15.95
N ARG A 326 14.30 4.23 15.61
CA ARG A 326 15.26 4.52 14.54
C ARG A 326 15.50 3.26 13.71
N VAL A 327 15.76 3.43 12.42
CA VAL A 327 16.27 2.37 11.57
C VAL A 327 17.72 2.05 11.95
N GLY A 328 18.16 0.84 11.70
CA GLY A 328 19.55 0.45 11.85
C GLY A 328 20.50 1.12 10.84
N ILE A 329 21.71 0.65 10.78
CA ILE A 329 22.77 1.14 9.91
C ILE A 329 22.47 0.73 8.46
N LYS A 330 22.56 1.66 7.54
CA LYS A 330 22.50 1.38 6.10
C LYS A 330 23.83 1.70 5.46
N THR A 331 24.58 0.67 5.15
CA THR A 331 25.92 0.82 4.56
C THR A 331 25.86 1.16 3.10
N THR A 332 24.91 0.52 2.36
CA THR A 332 24.78 0.57 0.90
C THR A 332 25.98 -0.02 0.14
N ALA A 333 26.80 -0.76 0.87
CA ALA A 333 27.90 -1.59 0.39
C ALA A 333 28.14 -2.70 1.42
N ASP A 334 27.12 -3.49 1.70
CA ASP A 334 27.11 -4.45 2.81
C ASP A 334 28.27 -5.47 2.68
N ASN A 335 28.58 -5.93 1.48
CA ASN A 335 29.70 -6.83 1.22
C ASN A 335 31.07 -6.25 1.58
N VAL A 336 31.22 -4.93 1.66
CA VAL A 336 32.45 -4.25 2.08
C VAL A 336 32.48 -4.07 3.60
N PHE A 337 31.35 -3.66 4.19
CA PHE A 337 31.30 -3.26 5.59
C PHE A 337 30.87 -4.38 6.55
N ILE A 338 30.18 -5.42 6.05
CA ILE A 338 29.58 -6.47 6.89
C ILE A 338 30.12 -7.84 6.47
N LYS A 339 30.60 -8.61 7.44
CA LYS A 339 31.09 -9.97 7.25
C LYS A 339 30.64 -10.89 8.40
N GLU A 340 30.60 -12.19 8.15
CA GLU A 340 30.40 -13.18 9.21
C GLU A 340 31.64 -13.18 10.15
N THR A 341 32.81 -13.16 9.55
CA THR A 341 34.11 -13.02 10.26
C THR A 341 35.06 -12.14 9.45
N TRP A 342 35.97 -11.49 10.12
CA TRP A 342 37.07 -10.73 9.51
C TRP A 342 38.39 -11.51 9.51
N GLU A 343 38.42 -12.70 10.07
CA GLU A 343 39.61 -13.53 10.17
C GLU A 343 40.07 -14.10 8.83
N GLU A 344 39.17 -14.20 7.84
CA GLU A 344 39.49 -14.62 6.48
C GLU A 344 40.32 -13.59 5.70
N ILE A 345 40.41 -12.37 6.20
CA ILE A 345 41.22 -11.31 5.57
C ILE A 345 42.63 -11.38 6.12
N ASP A 346 43.61 -11.23 5.20
CA ASP A 346 45.04 -11.16 5.57
C ASP A 346 45.23 -10.22 6.75
N GLU A 347 46.00 -10.63 7.75
CA GLU A 347 46.21 -9.91 9.01
C GLU A 347 46.72 -8.49 8.79
N ASN A 348 47.54 -8.28 7.76
CA ASN A 348 48.09 -6.97 7.42
C ASN A 348 47.04 -6.03 6.81
N LYS A 349 45.98 -6.58 6.19
CA LYS A 349 44.89 -5.83 5.56
C LYS A 349 43.58 -5.85 6.36
N ARG A 350 43.55 -6.64 7.43
CA ARG A 350 42.38 -6.72 8.30
C ARG A 350 42.22 -5.39 9.02
N PRO A 351 41.05 -4.72 8.92
CA PRO A 351 40.79 -3.48 9.63
C PRO A 351 41.09 -3.59 11.13
N GLU A 352 41.43 -2.47 11.73
CA GLU A 352 41.71 -2.39 13.17
C GLU A 352 40.50 -2.86 13.98
N GLU A 353 40.77 -3.70 15.01
CA GLU A 353 39.71 -4.38 15.79
C GLU A 353 38.75 -3.40 16.47
N GLU A 354 39.27 -2.25 16.90
CA GLU A 354 38.48 -1.20 17.54
C GLU A 354 37.39 -0.59 16.63
N LEU A 355 37.44 -0.81 15.29
CA LEU A 355 36.47 -0.39 14.33
C LEU A 355 35.48 -1.51 13.93
N ILE A 356 35.70 -2.73 14.45
CA ILE A 356 34.86 -3.90 14.17
C ILE A 356 33.94 -4.15 15.35
N HIS A 357 32.65 -4.19 15.07
CA HIS A 357 31.64 -4.34 16.12
C HIS A 357 30.61 -5.43 15.78
N ASP A 358 29.99 -6.01 16.81
CA ASP A 358 28.90 -6.95 16.66
C ASP A 358 27.67 -6.27 16.05
N LEU A 359 27.13 -6.87 15.00
CA LEU A 359 26.00 -6.37 14.25
C LEU A 359 24.78 -7.29 14.39
N PHE A 360 23.76 -6.79 15.04
CA PHE A 360 22.46 -7.44 15.12
C PHE A 360 21.70 -7.26 13.81
N SER A 361 21.26 -8.37 13.21
CA SER A 361 20.45 -8.40 11.99
C SER A 361 19.11 -9.09 12.24
N SER A 362 18.23 -9.08 11.25
CA SER A 362 16.90 -9.74 11.34
C SER A 362 16.99 -11.25 11.62
N SER A 363 18.08 -11.92 11.22
CA SER A 363 18.33 -13.34 11.54
C SER A 363 18.60 -13.59 13.03
N ASN A 364 19.06 -12.60 13.76
CA ASN A 364 19.29 -12.69 15.21
C ASN A 364 18.03 -12.38 16.03
N ALA A 365 16.94 -11.94 15.36
CA ALA A 365 15.76 -11.45 16.06
C ALA A 365 14.99 -12.58 16.77
N VAL A 366 14.92 -12.45 18.08
CA VAL A 366 14.20 -13.33 18.99
C VAL A 366 13.32 -12.50 19.93
N ARG A 367 12.49 -13.15 20.75
CA ARG A 367 11.72 -12.45 21.82
C ARG A 367 12.58 -12.28 23.05
N TRP A 368 12.37 -11.19 23.76
CA TRP A 368 12.77 -10.86 25.11
C TRP A 368 14.20 -10.37 25.24
N VAL A 369 15.22 -11.17 24.98
CA VAL A 369 16.62 -10.80 25.18
C VAL A 369 17.43 -11.12 23.92
N ALA A 370 18.30 -10.21 23.52
CA ALA A 370 19.20 -10.43 22.40
C ALA A 370 20.13 -11.63 22.66
N PRO A 371 20.39 -12.50 21.68
CA PRO A 371 21.28 -13.65 21.81
C PRO A 371 22.66 -13.26 22.35
N ASN A 372 23.42 -14.21 22.88
CA ASN A 372 24.76 -13.93 23.39
C ASN A 372 25.82 -13.93 22.28
N GLU A 373 25.55 -14.59 21.17
CA GLU A 373 26.50 -14.85 20.08
C GLU A 373 25.74 -15.00 18.73
N GLY A 374 26.47 -15.29 17.66
CA GLY A 374 25.91 -15.49 16.33
C GLY A 374 25.71 -14.17 15.57
N TYR A 375 26.43 -13.13 15.91
CA TYR A 375 26.38 -11.84 15.25
C TYR A 375 27.36 -11.76 14.08
N LYS A 376 26.92 -11.14 12.99
CA LYS A 376 27.85 -10.62 11.99
C LYS A 376 28.70 -9.52 12.60
N LYS A 377 29.78 -9.19 11.91
CA LYS A 377 30.69 -8.12 12.31
C LYS A 377 30.63 -6.98 11.29
N ILE A 378 30.52 -5.75 11.78
CA ILE A 378 30.52 -4.55 10.93
C ILE A 378 31.79 -3.75 11.13
N LEU A 379 32.43 -3.37 10.02
CA LEU A 379 33.42 -2.29 10.01
C LEU A 379 32.68 -0.95 10.07
N TYR A 380 32.91 -0.19 11.14
CA TYR A 380 32.21 1.04 11.41
C TYR A 380 33.16 2.25 11.48
N PRO A 381 33.48 2.88 10.33
CA PRO A 381 34.47 3.97 10.25
C PRO A 381 33.88 5.33 10.63
N HIS A 382 33.18 5.39 11.76
CA HIS A 382 32.54 6.62 12.25
C HIS A 382 32.75 6.80 13.76
N ILE A 383 32.90 8.05 14.17
CA ILE A 383 33.01 8.48 15.56
C ILE A 383 31.95 9.52 15.89
N LYS A 384 31.85 9.88 17.17
CA LYS A 384 30.96 10.96 17.62
C LYS A 384 31.28 12.25 16.84
N GLY A 385 30.24 12.87 16.31
CA GLY A 385 30.39 14.13 15.59
C GLY A 385 30.49 15.33 16.51
N ASP A 386 31.01 16.42 15.96
CA ASP A 386 31.16 17.71 16.64
C ASP A 386 29.91 18.59 16.44
N GLY A 387 29.49 19.26 17.48
CA GLY A 387 28.42 20.24 17.45
C GLY A 387 27.09 19.68 16.98
N LYS A 388 26.60 20.13 15.80
CA LYS A 388 25.29 19.74 15.24
C LYS A 388 25.27 18.35 14.60
N LYS A 389 26.43 17.82 14.21
CA LYS A 389 26.53 16.48 13.60
C LYS A 389 26.58 15.41 14.68
N LYS A 390 25.78 14.38 14.56
CA LYS A 390 25.77 13.24 15.50
C LYS A 390 26.91 12.26 15.25
N SER A 391 27.33 12.15 14.00
CA SER A 391 28.35 11.23 13.54
C SER A 391 29.26 11.93 12.54
N GLN A 392 30.55 11.61 12.56
CA GLN A 392 31.55 12.02 11.57
C GLN A 392 32.42 10.82 11.22
N PRO A 393 32.98 10.77 9.98
CA PRO A 393 33.93 9.71 9.62
C PRO A 393 35.24 9.86 10.39
N ILE A 394 35.89 8.73 10.62
CA ILE A 394 37.21 8.70 11.21
C ILE A 394 38.25 9.40 10.31
N ASP A 395 39.41 9.69 10.89
CA ASP A 395 40.63 10.04 10.18
C ASP A 395 41.36 8.75 9.77
N LEU A 396 41.29 8.39 8.48
CA LEU A 396 41.88 7.14 7.96
C LEU A 396 43.39 7.06 8.14
N GLU A 397 44.09 8.18 8.30
CA GLU A 397 45.56 8.16 8.51
C GLU A 397 45.94 7.53 9.86
N LYS A 398 44.99 7.49 10.79
CA LYS A 398 45.17 6.85 12.10
C LYS A 398 44.88 5.34 12.09
N PHE A 399 44.31 4.82 10.97
CA PHE A 399 43.88 3.45 10.81
C PHE A 399 44.40 2.87 9.49
N PRO A 400 45.72 2.60 9.41
CA PRO A 400 46.37 2.25 8.16
C PRO A 400 45.85 0.96 7.53
N LYS A 401 45.55 -0.07 8.32
CA LYS A 401 44.97 -1.33 7.80
C LYS A 401 43.55 -1.11 7.25
N THR A 402 42.73 -0.38 7.98
CA THR A 402 41.37 0.00 7.49
C THR A 402 41.47 0.84 6.23
N LYS A 403 42.40 1.77 6.15
CA LYS A 403 42.63 2.60 4.96
C LYS A 403 42.97 1.72 3.77
N GLU A 404 43.90 0.79 3.90
CA GLU A 404 44.28 -0.12 2.81
C GLU A 404 43.09 -0.99 2.36
N TYR A 405 42.41 -1.62 3.31
CA TYR A 405 41.20 -2.41 3.02
C TYR A 405 40.13 -1.64 2.27
N LEU A 406 39.84 -0.41 2.70
CA LEU A 406 38.84 0.44 2.03
C LEU A 406 39.30 0.90 0.63
N LEU A 407 40.61 1.13 0.44
CA LEU A 407 41.21 1.45 -0.87
C LEU A 407 41.10 0.27 -1.84
N ASP A 408 41.30 -0.98 -1.39
CA ASP A 408 41.08 -2.16 -2.22
C ASP A 408 39.62 -2.26 -2.72
N ASN A 409 38.67 -1.66 -2.00
CA ASN A 409 37.25 -1.61 -2.35
C ASN A 409 36.82 -0.22 -2.92
N PHE A 410 37.77 0.62 -3.31
CA PHE A 410 37.51 2.01 -3.69
C PHE A 410 36.50 2.14 -4.84
N GLN A 411 36.63 1.34 -5.89
CA GLN A 411 35.74 1.44 -7.06
C GLN A 411 34.28 1.25 -6.69
N GLN A 412 33.97 0.27 -5.84
CA GLN A 412 32.62 0.00 -5.37
C GLN A 412 32.11 1.13 -4.46
N LEU A 413 32.93 1.60 -3.55
CA LEU A 413 32.57 2.63 -2.58
C LEU A 413 32.38 3.99 -3.25
N ASP A 414 33.27 4.37 -4.17
CA ASP A 414 33.19 5.64 -4.91
C ASP A 414 32.07 5.61 -5.97
N GLY A 415 31.66 4.45 -6.45
CA GLY A 415 30.54 4.29 -7.36
C GLY A 415 29.17 4.71 -6.81
N ARG A 416 29.03 4.94 -5.50
CA ARG A 416 27.75 5.29 -4.84
C ARG A 416 27.33 6.73 -5.10
N SER A 417 26.51 6.95 -6.14
CA SER A 417 26.12 8.27 -6.64
C SER A 417 25.52 9.21 -5.57
N TYR A 418 24.74 8.68 -4.65
CA TYR A 418 24.10 9.46 -3.57
C TYR A 418 25.09 9.90 -2.49
N VAL A 419 26.17 9.13 -2.21
CA VAL A 419 27.26 9.55 -1.33
C VAL A 419 27.96 10.78 -1.91
N LYS A 420 28.26 10.74 -3.23
CA LYS A 420 28.85 11.86 -3.96
C LYS A 420 27.94 13.10 -3.97
N LYS A 421 26.66 12.91 -4.30
CA LYS A 421 25.66 14.01 -4.29
C LYS A 421 25.52 14.67 -2.92
N ALA A 422 25.67 13.89 -1.85
CA ALA A 422 25.64 14.40 -0.46
C ALA A 422 26.97 15.02 -0.02
N LYS A 423 27.99 15.07 -0.87
CA LYS A 423 29.36 15.59 -0.57
C LYS A 423 30.00 14.91 0.64
N ARG A 424 29.79 13.60 0.79
CA ARG A 424 30.40 12.79 1.84
C ARG A 424 31.71 12.18 1.34
N LYS A 425 32.57 11.75 2.28
CA LYS A 425 33.76 10.99 1.94
C LYS A 425 33.36 9.64 1.33
N TRP A 426 34.11 9.16 0.37
CA TRP A 426 33.81 7.95 -0.41
C TRP A 426 33.64 6.67 0.45
N PHE A 427 34.26 6.60 1.63
CA PHE A 427 34.21 5.48 2.56
C PHE A 427 33.13 5.61 3.65
N GLU A 428 32.35 6.69 3.69
CA GLU A 428 31.31 6.86 4.70
C GLU A 428 30.16 5.84 4.52
N ILE A 429 29.66 5.35 5.64
CA ILE A 429 28.39 4.64 5.70
C ILE A 429 27.26 5.63 5.42
N TRP A 430 26.24 5.22 4.63
CA TRP A 430 25.15 6.11 4.24
C TRP A 430 24.29 6.55 5.43
N VAL A 431 23.90 5.61 6.29
CA VAL A 431 23.16 5.92 7.54
C VAL A 431 23.93 5.32 8.70
N PRO A 432 24.93 6.02 9.25
CA PRO A 432 25.73 5.49 10.35
C PRO A 432 25.04 5.55 11.70
N GLN A 433 23.99 6.37 11.87
CA GLN A 433 23.34 6.70 13.13
C GLN A 433 24.27 7.50 14.08
N ASP A 434 23.94 7.53 15.36
CA ASP A 434 24.74 8.19 16.41
C ASP A 434 25.62 7.13 17.13
N PRO A 435 26.94 7.19 16.98
CA PRO A 435 27.84 6.20 17.59
C PRO A 435 27.71 6.05 19.11
N VAL A 436 27.34 7.13 19.79
CA VAL A 436 27.16 7.10 21.26
C VAL A 436 25.86 6.39 21.64
N ALA A 437 24.89 6.37 20.74
CA ALA A 437 23.60 5.78 21.04
C ALA A 437 23.62 4.24 21.03
N TRP A 438 24.62 3.61 20.42
CA TRP A 438 24.75 2.15 20.40
C TRP A 438 24.95 1.58 21.80
N LYS A 439 25.67 2.26 22.67
CA LYS A 439 25.95 1.84 24.07
C LYS A 439 24.73 1.94 24.99
N LYS A 440 23.60 2.49 24.52
CA LYS A 440 22.40 2.61 25.34
C LYS A 440 21.60 1.32 25.31
N GLU A 441 20.98 1.02 26.43
CA GLU A 441 19.94 0.00 26.50
C GLU A 441 18.84 0.32 25.49
N LYS A 442 18.40 -0.70 24.76
CA LYS A 442 17.44 -0.55 23.67
C LYS A 442 16.65 -1.80 23.42
N ILE A 443 15.50 -1.62 22.77
CA ILE A 443 14.75 -2.73 22.17
C ILE A 443 15.07 -2.75 20.68
N ILE A 444 15.43 -3.93 20.16
CA ILE A 444 15.69 -4.17 18.74
C ILE A 444 14.58 -5.07 18.18
N PHE A 445 14.14 -4.79 16.96
CA PHE A 445 13.14 -5.59 16.27
C PHE A 445 13.33 -5.52 14.76
N PRO A 446 13.00 -6.61 14.01
CA PRO A 446 13.18 -6.65 12.56
C PRO A 446 12.19 -5.75 11.82
N ASP A 447 12.55 -5.35 10.61
CA ASP A 447 11.70 -4.59 9.69
C ASP A 447 10.48 -5.43 9.24
N ILE A 448 10.76 -6.69 8.86
CA ILE A 448 9.74 -7.67 8.44
C ILE A 448 9.87 -8.92 9.31
N SER A 449 8.76 -9.38 9.85
CA SER A 449 8.72 -10.59 10.66
C SER A 449 7.30 -11.15 10.70
N GLU A 450 7.16 -12.46 10.57
CA GLU A 450 5.90 -13.17 10.70
C GLU A 450 5.31 -13.04 12.13
N PHE A 451 6.19 -12.98 13.13
CA PHE A 451 5.80 -12.85 14.54
C PHE A 451 6.51 -11.68 15.20
N ALA A 452 5.91 -11.15 16.28
CA ALA A 452 6.58 -10.16 17.12
C ALA A 452 7.90 -10.71 17.68
N LYS A 453 9.02 -10.08 17.36
CA LYS A 453 10.38 -10.44 17.79
C LYS A 453 11.09 -9.20 18.31
N PHE A 454 10.62 -8.71 19.45
CA PHE A 454 11.21 -7.58 20.14
C PHE A 454 12.17 -8.09 21.21
N CYS A 455 13.42 -7.70 21.14
CA CYS A 455 14.44 -8.11 22.12
C CYS A 455 15.14 -6.93 22.75
N TYR A 456 15.46 -7.08 24.02
CA TYR A 456 16.24 -6.13 24.81
C TYR A 456 17.73 -6.35 24.58
N ASP A 457 18.47 -5.27 24.41
CA ASP A 457 19.91 -5.22 24.28
C ASP A 457 20.52 -4.24 25.29
N ASP A 458 21.40 -4.74 26.15
CA ASP A 458 22.26 -4.01 27.08
C ASP A 458 23.74 -4.11 26.74
N LYS A 459 24.10 -4.85 25.69
CA LYS A 459 25.48 -5.12 25.28
C LYS A 459 26.07 -4.04 24.39
N GLY A 460 25.22 -3.16 23.86
CA GLY A 460 25.66 -2.10 22.95
C GLY A 460 25.80 -2.56 21.51
N LEU A 461 25.00 -3.54 21.08
CA LEU A 461 25.00 -4.05 19.72
C LEU A 461 24.72 -2.96 18.70
N TYR A 462 25.44 -2.99 17.59
CA TYR A 462 25.12 -2.24 16.39
C TYR A 462 23.97 -2.92 15.67
N VAL A 463 23.11 -2.17 15.03
CA VAL A 463 21.87 -2.69 14.43
C VAL A 463 21.89 -2.50 12.93
N ASP A 464 21.67 -3.57 12.18
CA ASP A 464 21.59 -3.57 10.72
C ASP A 464 20.35 -2.84 10.21
N GLY A 465 20.43 -2.30 9.00
CA GLY A 465 19.38 -1.54 8.32
C GLY A 465 18.09 -2.31 8.03
N ASN A 466 18.08 -3.63 8.20
CA ASN A 466 16.90 -4.49 8.14
C ASN A 466 16.19 -4.65 9.51
N CYS A 467 16.62 -3.88 10.50
CA CYS A 467 16.04 -3.81 11.83
C CYS A 467 15.78 -2.36 12.26
N TYR A 468 14.87 -2.22 13.20
CA TYR A 468 14.64 -0.98 13.94
C TYR A 468 15.06 -1.15 15.40
N TRP A 469 15.31 -0.02 16.07
CA TRP A 469 15.60 0.01 17.48
C TRP A 469 14.96 1.19 18.18
N PHE A 470 14.57 0.97 19.44
CA PHE A 470 13.87 1.92 20.29
C PHE A 470 14.70 2.21 21.55
N THR A 471 14.80 3.49 21.93
CA THR A 471 15.36 3.94 23.20
C THR A 471 14.43 4.94 23.87
N THR A 472 14.33 4.92 25.19
CA THR A 472 13.59 5.93 25.95
C THR A 472 14.24 7.32 25.85
N TYR A 473 13.44 8.38 26.06
CA TYR A 473 13.95 9.73 26.27
C TYR A 473 14.63 9.82 27.64
N LYS A 474 15.49 10.83 27.82
CA LYS A 474 16.27 11.00 29.06
C LYS A 474 15.41 11.34 30.29
N ASP A 475 14.27 11.97 30.08
CA ASP A 475 13.28 12.40 31.06
C ASP A 475 12.18 11.36 31.32
N VAL A 476 12.29 10.21 30.70
CA VAL A 476 11.37 9.06 30.86
C VAL A 476 12.04 8.03 31.76
N ASP A 477 11.28 7.50 32.71
CA ASP A 477 11.71 6.38 33.55
C ASP A 477 12.21 5.21 32.69
N PRO A 478 13.47 4.75 32.88
CA PRO A 478 14.05 3.64 32.11
C PRO A 478 13.19 2.36 32.14
N ASN A 479 12.45 2.12 33.21
CA ASN A 479 11.60 0.94 33.35
C ASN A 479 10.48 0.88 32.29
N TYR A 480 10.14 2.00 31.65
CA TYR A 480 9.24 1.98 30.49
C TYR A 480 9.80 1.17 29.31
N LEU A 481 11.11 0.97 29.24
CA LEU A 481 11.71 0.10 28.21
C LEU A 481 11.17 -1.33 28.34
N PHE A 482 11.12 -1.86 29.57
CA PHE A 482 10.61 -3.21 29.86
C PHE A 482 9.09 -3.30 29.66
N LEU A 483 8.34 -2.24 30.00
CA LEU A 483 6.92 -2.17 29.69
C LEU A 483 6.68 -2.22 28.20
N VAL A 484 7.41 -1.44 27.40
CA VAL A 484 7.34 -1.46 25.94
C VAL A 484 7.68 -2.84 25.39
N LEU A 485 8.74 -3.48 25.91
CA LEU A 485 9.14 -4.84 25.53
C LEU A 485 8.03 -5.87 25.79
N GLY A 486 7.41 -5.80 26.98
CA GLY A 486 6.32 -6.68 27.37
C GLY A 486 5.08 -6.52 26.49
N VAL A 487 4.66 -5.27 26.26
CA VAL A 487 3.53 -4.97 25.38
C VAL A 487 3.81 -5.38 23.95
N ALA A 488 5.02 -5.07 23.42
CA ALA A 488 5.41 -5.35 22.05
C ALA A 488 5.44 -6.86 21.73
N ASN A 489 5.76 -7.72 22.71
CA ASN A 489 5.73 -9.18 22.54
C ASN A 489 4.41 -9.84 22.97
N SER A 490 3.41 -9.06 23.41
CA SER A 490 2.16 -9.59 23.93
C SER A 490 1.21 -10.04 22.80
N SER A 491 0.32 -10.98 23.13
CA SER A 491 -0.79 -11.37 22.27
C SER A 491 -1.78 -10.22 22.00
N VAL A 492 -1.85 -9.23 22.90
CA VAL A 492 -2.68 -8.02 22.72
C VAL A 492 -2.16 -7.19 21.54
N LEU A 493 -0.83 -6.94 21.46
CA LEU A 493 -0.28 -6.20 20.32
C LEU A 493 -0.35 -7.01 19.03
N LYS A 494 -0.10 -8.33 19.10
CA LYS A 494 -0.26 -9.22 17.94
C LYS A 494 -1.67 -9.08 17.36
N ARG A 495 -2.72 -9.29 18.19
CA ARG A 495 -4.11 -9.17 17.76
C ARG A 495 -4.46 -7.77 17.27
N TYR A 496 -3.96 -6.71 17.92
CA TYR A 496 -4.18 -5.33 17.49
C TYR A 496 -3.58 -5.08 16.10
N HIS A 497 -2.38 -5.60 15.85
CA HIS A 497 -1.71 -5.50 14.56
C HIS A 497 -2.48 -6.25 13.47
N GLU A 498 -2.90 -7.48 13.73
CA GLU A 498 -3.68 -8.31 12.81
C GLU A 498 -5.00 -7.65 12.40
N ILE A 499 -5.63 -6.89 13.29
CA ILE A 499 -6.89 -6.20 13.00
C ILE A 499 -6.65 -4.85 12.29
N CYS A 500 -5.66 -4.08 12.74
CA CYS A 500 -5.49 -2.69 12.32
C CYS A 500 -4.55 -2.49 11.13
N PHE A 501 -3.74 -3.50 10.77
CA PHE A 501 -2.68 -3.39 9.75
C PHE A 501 -2.67 -4.60 8.81
N GLN A 502 -3.83 -5.02 8.38
CA GLN A 502 -4.02 -6.12 7.42
C GLN A 502 -3.46 -5.82 6.05
#